data_31a27784348ed765a1fab542beb4672a
#
_entry.id   31a27784348ed765a1fab542beb4672a
#
_cell.length_a   1.000
_cell.length_b   1.000
_cell.length_c   1.000
_cell.angle_alpha   90.00
_cell.angle_beta   90.00
_cell.angle_gamma   90.00
#
_symmetry.space_group_name_H-M   'P 1'
#
loop_
_entity.id
_entity.type
_entity.pdbx_description
1 polymer ?
#
loop_
_entity_poly.entity_id
_entity_poly.type
_entity_poly.pdbx_seq_one_letter_code
_entity_poly.pdbx_strand_id
1 'polypeptide(L)'
;MSQISVNHLTFQYDGSMDSIFEDVSFSIDTNWKLGFLGRNGKGKTTFLQLLLGKYSYQGSIEASVPVAYFPYVLTNEQMQMTASEFLEDLKPDCESWRVICELSELHEDAELLYRPFCSLSLGERTKVLLAVLFSGENDFLLIDEPTNHLDQNAREIVKEYLSSKKGFILVSHDRDLLDACIDHVLVLNRKTIAVQNGNFSSWWENKRYQDQFAIAENEKHRKEIRKLREAAKRTADWADQNERTKIGFDPVKEHDRCISSRSFIGAKTKKMQSRVKQMEKRISVEIEAKEGLLQDLEEIADLKLTKLEHYKKTLVYARDLSLRYEDADKAVCAPLTFQIEQGDRVALHGANGCGKSTLIRKILQLVGMDDGRSGIILQESGICEVASGLVVSYVNQDTSGLRGSIPAFCESRGLDRSLFCTILRQLDFERIQFEKKISDYSEGQKKKVLLAASLLTPAHLYIWDEPLNYIDVFSRMQLEKLLLSHQPTMLFVEHDVRFREQIATKTIAFAEPQG
;
A
#
# COMPACT_ATOMS: atom_id res chain seq x y z
N MET A 1 -7.91 1.48 35.67
CA MET A 1 -7.31 1.25 34.34
C MET A 1 -7.42 2.56 33.58
N SER A 2 -6.33 3.06 33.09
CA SER A 2 -6.33 4.30 32.28
C SER A 2 -6.87 3.96 30.89
N GLN A 3 -7.74 4.81 30.36
CA GLN A 3 -8.47 4.52 29.12
C GLN A 3 -8.52 5.77 28.24
N ILE A 4 -8.49 5.58 26.94
CA ILE A 4 -8.83 6.60 25.95
C ILE A 4 -10.17 6.22 25.34
N SER A 5 -11.16 7.10 25.47
CA SER A 5 -12.52 6.91 24.96
C SER A 5 -12.81 7.88 23.84
N VAL A 6 -13.24 7.38 22.72
CA VAL A 6 -13.68 8.16 21.56
C VAL A 6 -15.18 7.94 21.40
N ASN A 7 -15.96 9.01 21.42
CA ASN A 7 -17.43 8.95 21.35
C ASN A 7 -17.94 9.84 20.23
N HIS A 8 -18.70 9.25 19.30
CA HIS A 8 -19.38 9.93 18.20
C HIS A 8 -18.49 10.85 17.37
N LEU A 9 -17.21 10.44 17.18
CA LEU A 9 -16.23 11.23 16.43
C LEU A 9 -16.64 11.35 14.98
N THR A 10 -16.87 12.58 14.54
CA THR A 10 -17.08 12.94 13.14
C THR A 10 -16.11 14.05 12.77
N PHE A 11 -15.38 13.85 11.66
CA PHE A 11 -14.36 14.80 11.22
C PHE A 11 -14.35 14.96 9.70
N GLN A 12 -14.18 16.21 9.28
CA GLN A 12 -14.04 16.63 7.90
C GLN A 12 -13.07 17.80 7.85
N TYR A 13 -12.19 17.86 6.85
CA TYR A 13 -11.33 19.03 6.66
C TYR A 13 -12.11 20.23 6.14
N ASP A 14 -11.72 21.42 6.57
CA ASP A 14 -12.31 22.67 6.08
C ASP A 14 -12.19 22.77 4.55
N GLY A 15 -13.32 23.00 3.89
CA GLY A 15 -13.39 23.08 2.44
C GLY A 15 -13.48 21.74 1.69
N SER A 16 -13.47 20.59 2.38
CA SER A 16 -13.75 19.29 1.79
C SER A 16 -15.24 18.96 1.92
N MET A 17 -15.82 18.31 0.89
CA MET A 17 -17.18 17.76 0.99
C MET A 17 -17.20 16.33 1.57
N ASP A 18 -16.05 15.68 1.64
CA ASP A 18 -15.94 14.30 2.09
C ASP A 18 -15.54 14.26 3.58
N SER A 19 -16.35 13.57 4.40
CA SER A 19 -16.02 13.23 5.78
C SER A 19 -14.98 12.09 5.81
N ILE A 20 -13.99 12.24 6.70
CA ILE A 20 -12.96 11.22 6.94
C ILE A 20 -13.44 10.22 7.98
N PHE A 21 -14.09 10.70 9.04
CA PHE A 21 -14.71 9.89 10.08
C PHE A 21 -16.18 10.25 10.22
N GLU A 22 -17.03 9.23 10.40
CA GLU A 22 -18.47 9.40 10.60
C GLU A 22 -18.91 8.55 11.79
N ASP A 23 -19.35 9.22 12.86
CA ASP A 23 -19.94 8.60 14.05
C ASP A 23 -19.11 7.45 14.66
N VAL A 24 -17.80 7.67 14.80
CA VAL A 24 -16.86 6.65 15.28
C VAL A 24 -16.87 6.64 16.80
N SER A 25 -17.10 5.45 17.40
CA SER A 25 -17.09 5.28 18.86
C SER A 25 -16.35 4.00 19.23
N PHE A 26 -15.33 4.09 20.07
CA PHE A 26 -14.58 2.96 20.63
C PHE A 26 -13.78 3.40 21.85
N SER A 27 -13.22 2.43 22.58
CA SER A 27 -12.33 2.68 23.70
C SER A 27 -11.11 1.78 23.64
N ILE A 28 -9.98 2.28 24.11
CA ILE A 28 -8.69 1.60 24.19
C ILE A 28 -8.11 1.70 25.60
N ASP A 29 -7.53 0.61 26.08
CA ASP A 29 -6.73 0.61 27.30
C ASP A 29 -5.34 1.18 27.00
N THR A 30 -4.84 2.06 27.87
CA THR A 30 -3.52 2.70 27.68
C THR A 30 -2.34 1.75 27.86
N ASN A 31 -2.55 0.51 28.26
CA ASN A 31 -1.51 -0.52 28.32
C ASN A 31 -1.41 -1.35 27.03
N TRP A 32 -2.39 -1.22 26.12
CA TRP A 32 -2.37 -2.00 24.89
C TRP A 32 -1.29 -1.54 23.92
N LYS A 33 -0.82 -2.48 23.14
CA LYS A 33 0.08 -2.27 22.00
C LYS A 33 -0.76 -2.35 20.74
N LEU A 34 -1.19 -1.21 20.23
CA LEU A 34 -2.13 -1.14 19.11
C LEU A 34 -1.40 -0.94 17.79
N GLY A 35 -1.68 -1.79 16.81
CA GLY A 35 -1.28 -1.55 15.42
C GLY A 35 -2.39 -0.83 14.67
N PHE A 36 -2.14 0.37 14.16
CA PHE A 36 -3.14 1.12 13.42
C PHE A 36 -3.03 0.83 11.93
N LEU A 37 -3.95 0.03 11.42
CA LEU A 37 -4.00 -0.45 10.06
C LEU A 37 -5.01 0.32 9.22
N GLY A 38 -4.68 0.55 7.98
CA GLY A 38 -5.54 1.20 7.00
C GLY A 38 -4.76 1.62 5.77
N ARG A 39 -5.46 1.84 4.66
CA ARG A 39 -4.84 2.29 3.42
C ARG A 39 -4.27 3.70 3.54
N ASN A 40 -3.29 4.02 2.71
CA ASN A 40 -2.70 5.36 2.69
C ASN A 40 -3.72 6.40 2.19
N GLY A 41 -3.70 7.59 2.84
CA GLY A 41 -4.63 8.67 2.53
C GLY A 41 -6.03 8.55 3.17
N LYS A 42 -6.32 7.46 3.89
CA LYS A 42 -7.64 7.26 4.54
C LYS A 42 -7.80 7.95 5.91
N GLY A 43 -6.77 8.63 6.40
CA GLY A 43 -6.88 9.42 7.62
C GLY A 43 -6.15 8.85 8.85
N LYS A 44 -5.21 7.89 8.70
CA LYS A 44 -4.42 7.39 9.85
C LYS A 44 -3.73 8.52 10.60
N THR A 45 -2.89 9.28 9.91
CA THR A 45 -2.19 10.43 10.51
C THR A 45 -3.17 11.50 10.99
N THR A 46 -4.30 11.71 10.28
CA THR A 46 -5.37 12.61 10.71
C THR A 46 -5.93 12.19 12.07
N PHE A 47 -6.22 10.91 12.26
CA PHE A 47 -6.69 10.39 13.55
C PHE A 47 -5.67 10.63 14.68
N LEU A 48 -4.38 10.37 14.42
CA LEU A 48 -3.33 10.66 15.40
C LEU A 48 -3.27 12.16 15.75
N GLN A 49 -3.44 13.04 14.76
CA GLN A 49 -3.49 14.49 14.99
C GLN A 49 -4.75 14.93 15.76
N LEU A 50 -5.88 14.24 15.61
CA LEU A 50 -7.10 14.46 16.40
C LEU A 50 -6.88 14.05 17.86
N LEU A 51 -6.20 12.93 18.13
CA LEU A 51 -5.81 12.53 19.50
C LEU A 51 -4.90 13.56 20.17
N LEU A 52 -4.07 14.26 19.37
CA LEU A 52 -3.22 15.36 19.84
C LEU A 52 -3.98 16.70 20.00
N GLY A 53 -5.27 16.74 19.67
CA GLY A 53 -6.08 17.98 19.77
C GLY A 53 -5.72 19.05 18.74
N LYS A 54 -5.05 18.70 17.60
CA LYS A 54 -4.62 19.69 16.59
C LYS A 54 -5.75 20.15 15.67
N TYR A 55 -6.87 19.45 15.63
CA TYR A 55 -8.03 19.79 14.80
C TYR A 55 -9.29 19.83 15.64
N SER A 56 -10.24 20.69 15.27
CA SER A 56 -11.59 20.70 15.82
C SER A 56 -12.42 19.58 15.18
N TYR A 57 -13.22 18.89 15.97
CA TYR A 57 -14.06 17.76 15.54
C TYR A 57 -15.41 17.77 16.28
N GLN A 58 -16.36 16.98 15.79
CA GLN A 58 -17.62 16.71 16.48
C GLN A 58 -17.48 15.41 17.28
N GLY A 59 -18.12 15.35 18.45
CA GLY A 59 -18.01 14.25 19.40
C GLY A 59 -17.08 14.57 20.57
N SER A 60 -16.57 13.55 21.25
CA SER A 60 -15.59 13.71 22.33
C SER A 60 -14.47 12.68 22.25
N ILE A 61 -13.26 13.13 22.59
CA ILE A 61 -12.09 12.28 22.83
C ILE A 61 -11.63 12.57 24.26
N GLU A 62 -11.69 11.58 25.11
CA GLU A 62 -11.28 11.68 26.51
C GLU A 62 -10.07 10.78 26.74
N ALA A 63 -8.93 11.37 27.06
CA ALA A 63 -7.71 10.66 27.40
C ALA A 63 -7.37 10.87 28.87
N SER A 64 -7.18 9.80 29.62
CA SER A 64 -6.81 9.85 31.04
C SER A 64 -5.31 10.06 31.28
N VAL A 65 -4.51 10.08 30.21
CA VAL A 65 -3.04 10.20 30.22
C VAL A 65 -2.59 11.18 29.14
N PRO A 66 -1.42 11.83 29.31
CA PRO A 66 -0.82 12.62 28.23
C PRO A 66 -0.53 11.78 27.00
N VAL A 67 -0.57 12.40 25.83
CA VAL A 67 -0.30 11.75 24.55
C VAL A 67 0.93 12.38 23.90
N ALA A 68 1.92 11.57 23.56
CA ALA A 68 3.11 12.02 22.85
C ALA A 68 3.18 11.41 21.44
N TYR A 69 3.80 12.12 20.49
CA TYR A 69 3.80 11.75 19.09
C TYR A 69 5.21 11.68 18.50
N PHE A 70 5.46 10.65 17.74
CA PHE A 70 6.65 10.47 16.91
C PHE A 70 6.22 10.35 15.43
N PRO A 71 6.95 10.95 14.47
CA PRO A 71 8.24 11.64 14.60
C PRO A 71 8.13 13.08 15.09
N TYR A 72 9.12 13.51 15.85
CA TYR A 72 9.27 14.93 16.20
C TYR A 72 9.70 15.73 14.98
N VAL A 73 9.10 16.91 14.81
CA VAL A 73 9.48 17.85 13.76
C VAL A 73 10.53 18.80 14.33
N LEU A 74 11.77 18.65 13.86
CA LEU A 74 12.89 19.49 14.29
C LEU A 74 13.04 20.69 13.37
N THR A 75 13.39 21.84 13.96
CA THR A 75 13.76 23.05 13.21
C THR A 75 15.16 22.92 12.63
N ASN A 76 15.49 23.77 11.63
CA ASN A 76 16.83 23.80 11.05
C ASN A 76 17.90 24.19 12.08
N GLU A 77 17.56 24.97 13.11
CA GLU A 77 18.43 25.33 14.23
C GLU A 77 18.70 24.12 15.11
N GLN A 78 17.69 23.40 15.54
CA GLN A 78 17.80 22.19 16.34
C GLN A 78 18.61 21.10 15.61
N MET A 79 18.54 21.03 14.29
CA MET A 79 19.38 20.10 13.51
C MET A 79 20.89 20.38 13.61
N GLN A 80 21.29 21.63 13.90
CA GLN A 80 22.70 21.98 14.09
C GLN A 80 23.17 21.84 15.56
N MET A 81 22.22 21.75 16.49
CA MET A 81 22.47 21.57 17.92
C MET A 81 22.75 20.11 18.25
N THR A 82 23.24 19.86 19.45
CA THR A 82 23.34 18.50 20.01
C THR A 82 21.97 18.09 20.57
N ALA A 83 21.69 16.78 20.62
CA ALA A 83 20.42 16.30 21.16
C ALA A 83 20.22 16.76 22.61
N SER A 84 21.27 16.78 23.41
CA SER A 84 21.24 17.24 24.81
C SER A 84 20.81 18.69 24.98
N GLU A 85 20.99 19.57 23.98
CA GLU A 85 20.60 20.98 24.04
C GLU A 85 19.12 21.21 23.74
N PHE A 86 18.48 20.39 22.93
CA PHE A 86 17.08 20.56 22.55
C PHE A 86 16.11 19.53 23.17
N LEU A 87 16.61 18.61 24.01
CA LEU A 87 15.78 17.63 24.70
C LEU A 87 14.64 18.25 25.49
N GLU A 88 14.94 19.30 26.28
CA GLU A 88 13.95 20.01 27.11
C GLU A 88 12.89 20.71 26.25
N ASP A 89 13.26 21.18 25.05
CA ASP A 89 12.31 21.80 24.11
C ASP A 89 11.30 20.78 23.56
N LEU A 90 11.77 19.54 23.31
CA LEU A 90 10.92 18.47 22.79
C LEU A 90 10.04 17.84 23.87
N LYS A 91 10.59 17.69 25.06
CA LYS A 91 9.92 17.04 26.19
C LYS A 91 10.37 17.68 27.51
N PRO A 92 9.63 18.69 28.02
CA PRO A 92 10.03 19.47 29.20
C PRO A 92 10.27 18.63 30.46
N ASP A 93 9.56 17.52 30.62
CA ASP A 93 9.67 16.61 31.76
C ASP A 93 10.71 15.49 31.56
N CYS A 94 11.55 15.62 30.54
CA CYS A 94 12.52 14.60 30.19
C CYS A 94 13.79 14.71 31.02
N GLU A 95 14.10 13.66 31.79
CA GLU A 95 15.37 13.56 32.50
C GLU A 95 16.43 12.89 31.60
N SER A 96 17.57 13.54 31.37
CA SER A 96 18.61 13.06 30.45
C SER A 96 19.09 11.65 30.77
N TRP A 97 19.14 11.25 32.05
CA TRP A 97 19.56 9.89 32.42
C TRP A 97 18.58 8.81 31.91
N ARG A 98 17.28 9.12 31.81
CA ARG A 98 16.27 8.20 31.26
C ARG A 98 16.51 7.98 29.78
N VAL A 99 16.79 9.06 29.04
CA VAL A 99 17.13 8.95 27.61
C VAL A 99 18.35 8.08 27.41
N ILE A 100 19.37 8.20 28.29
CA ILE A 100 20.57 7.34 28.24
C ILE A 100 20.21 5.87 28.49
N CYS A 101 19.33 5.58 29.45
CA CYS A 101 18.83 4.22 29.65
C CYS A 101 18.11 3.67 28.41
N GLU A 102 17.23 4.46 27.81
CA GLU A 102 16.51 4.06 26.61
C GLU A 102 17.45 3.87 25.38
N LEU A 103 18.50 4.72 25.25
CA LEU A 103 19.52 4.55 24.22
C LEU A 103 20.30 3.24 24.39
N SER A 104 20.65 2.88 25.63
CA SER A 104 21.29 1.59 25.91
C SER A 104 20.45 0.41 25.47
N GLU A 105 19.11 0.45 25.65
CA GLU A 105 18.18 -0.58 25.15
C GLU A 105 18.10 -0.59 23.60
N LEU A 106 18.36 0.55 22.96
CA LEU A 106 18.47 0.67 21.50
C LEU A 106 19.87 0.36 20.95
N HIS A 107 20.76 -0.18 21.79
CA HIS A 107 22.15 -0.55 21.48
C HIS A 107 22.98 0.64 20.95
N GLU A 108 22.74 1.84 21.52
CA GLU A 108 23.46 3.06 21.18
C GLU A 108 24.17 3.65 22.40
N ASP A 109 25.29 4.36 22.14
CA ASP A 109 26.06 5.02 23.18
C ASP A 109 25.49 6.39 23.53
N ALA A 110 25.58 6.79 24.79
CA ALA A 110 25.23 8.12 25.26
C ALA A 110 25.97 9.26 24.55
N GLU A 111 27.14 8.98 23.95
CA GLU A 111 27.87 9.96 23.14
C GLU A 111 27.07 10.58 22.01
N LEU A 112 26.07 9.85 21.47
CA LEU A 112 25.19 10.38 20.41
C LEU A 112 24.45 11.64 20.84
N LEU A 113 24.16 11.80 22.12
CA LEU A 113 23.46 13.00 22.66
C LEU A 113 24.31 14.27 22.57
N TYR A 114 25.62 14.13 22.51
CA TYR A 114 26.59 15.23 22.52
C TYR A 114 27.20 15.54 21.15
N ARG A 115 26.82 14.78 20.13
CA ARG A 115 27.20 15.05 18.74
C ARG A 115 26.17 15.95 18.06
N PRO A 116 26.59 16.84 17.11
CA PRO A 116 25.65 17.63 16.32
C PRO A 116 24.64 16.70 15.62
N PHE A 117 23.34 16.97 15.80
CA PHE A 117 22.28 16.07 15.34
C PHE A 117 22.32 15.86 13.82
N CYS A 118 22.75 16.89 13.06
CA CYS A 118 22.93 16.78 11.60
C CYS A 118 24.04 15.79 11.20
N SER A 119 25.01 15.50 12.09
CA SER A 119 26.10 14.54 11.82
C SER A 119 25.69 13.08 12.02
N LEU A 120 24.57 12.83 12.70
CA LEU A 120 24.06 11.49 12.96
C LEU A 120 23.44 10.91 11.70
N SER A 121 23.59 9.60 11.50
CA SER A 121 22.88 8.85 10.48
C SER A 121 21.37 8.90 10.72
N LEU A 122 20.57 8.64 9.70
CA LEU A 122 19.10 8.61 9.85
C LEU A 122 18.65 7.56 10.89
N GLY A 123 19.36 6.42 10.97
CA GLY A 123 19.10 5.40 11.97
C GLY A 123 19.36 5.87 13.39
N GLU A 124 20.54 6.46 13.63
CA GLU A 124 20.90 7.04 14.93
C GLU A 124 19.93 8.14 15.36
N ARG A 125 19.54 9.04 14.44
CA ARG A 125 18.52 10.08 14.71
C ARG A 125 17.19 9.47 15.15
N THR A 126 16.73 8.45 14.44
CA THR A 126 15.45 7.76 14.78
C THR A 126 15.52 7.14 16.17
N LYS A 127 16.63 6.47 16.51
CA LYS A 127 16.84 5.85 17.83
C LYS A 127 16.90 6.89 18.94
N VAL A 128 17.62 8.01 18.74
CA VAL A 128 17.65 9.11 19.72
C VAL A 128 16.25 9.66 19.97
N LEU A 129 15.48 9.95 18.92
CA LEU A 129 14.13 10.48 19.06
C LEU A 129 13.14 9.47 19.68
N LEU A 130 13.31 8.18 19.41
CA LEU A 130 12.55 7.13 20.11
C LEU A 130 12.91 7.06 21.59
N ALA A 131 14.19 7.14 21.93
CA ALA A 131 14.63 7.20 23.34
C ALA A 131 14.01 8.39 24.07
N VAL A 132 13.96 9.56 23.43
CA VAL A 132 13.26 10.77 23.97
C VAL A 132 11.78 10.50 24.15
N LEU A 133 11.13 9.87 23.18
CA LEU A 133 9.70 9.56 23.26
C LEU A 133 9.36 8.68 24.47
N PHE A 134 10.14 7.62 24.71
CA PHE A 134 9.93 6.65 25.78
C PHE A 134 10.49 7.07 27.15
N SER A 135 11.22 8.18 27.25
CA SER A 135 11.79 8.66 28.51
C SER A 135 10.75 9.25 29.49
N GLY A 136 9.50 9.51 29.04
CA GLY A 136 8.44 10.06 29.88
C GLY A 136 7.78 9.02 30.78
N GLU A 137 7.10 9.50 31.81
CA GLU A 137 6.28 8.69 32.70
C GLU A 137 4.81 8.76 32.31
N ASN A 138 4.18 7.59 32.18
CA ASN A 138 2.73 7.46 31.97
C ASN A 138 2.18 8.11 30.69
N ASP A 139 2.98 8.33 29.69
CA ASP A 139 2.52 8.82 28.39
C ASP A 139 1.93 7.68 27.55
N PHE A 140 0.88 7.98 26.80
CA PHE A 140 0.41 7.11 25.73
C PHE A 140 1.03 7.56 24.41
N LEU A 141 1.72 6.67 23.73
CA LEU A 141 2.61 7.04 22.64
C LEU A 141 1.98 6.78 21.28
N LEU A 142 2.07 7.75 20.38
CA LEU A 142 1.66 7.63 18.98
C LEU A 142 2.91 7.57 18.12
N ILE A 143 3.15 6.42 17.49
CA ILE A 143 4.37 6.15 16.73
C ILE A 143 3.99 5.97 15.26
N ASP A 144 4.39 6.91 14.41
CA ASP A 144 4.05 6.90 12.99
C ASP A 144 5.30 6.59 12.16
N GLU A 145 5.34 5.40 11.56
CA GLU A 145 6.38 4.89 10.66
C GLU A 145 7.82 4.98 11.20
N PRO A 146 8.13 4.38 12.36
CA PRO A 146 9.44 4.49 13.00
C PRO A 146 10.57 3.78 12.23
N THR A 147 10.26 2.89 11.32
CA THR A 147 11.23 2.08 10.56
C THR A 147 11.55 2.64 9.17
N ASN A 148 10.98 3.79 8.81
CA ASN A 148 11.30 4.43 7.54
C ASN A 148 12.78 4.80 7.47
N HIS A 149 13.44 4.48 6.34
CA HIS A 149 14.86 4.73 6.09
C HIS A 149 15.86 3.93 6.96
N LEU A 150 15.36 3.02 7.81
CA LEU A 150 16.24 2.14 8.59
C LEU A 150 16.69 0.96 7.73
N ASP A 151 17.96 0.60 7.89
CA ASP A 151 18.46 -0.67 7.37
C ASP A 151 17.94 -1.85 8.20
N GLN A 152 18.24 -3.07 7.75
CA GLN A 152 17.70 -4.26 8.39
C GLN A 152 18.15 -4.42 9.85
N ASN A 153 19.41 -4.10 10.16
CA ASN A 153 19.93 -4.22 11.52
C ASN A 153 19.25 -3.22 12.47
N ALA A 154 19.14 -1.96 12.05
CA ALA A 154 18.45 -0.93 12.83
C ALA A 154 16.96 -1.26 13.01
N ARG A 155 16.28 -1.84 12.01
CA ARG A 155 14.88 -2.30 12.12
C ARG A 155 14.73 -3.41 13.15
N GLU A 156 15.65 -4.37 13.20
CA GLU A 156 15.60 -5.47 14.16
C GLU A 156 15.75 -4.95 15.59
N ILE A 157 16.71 -4.05 15.83
CA ILE A 157 16.89 -3.39 17.13
C ILE A 157 15.64 -2.64 17.56
N VAL A 158 15.04 -1.83 16.68
CA VAL A 158 13.81 -1.09 16.98
C VAL A 158 12.64 -2.04 17.23
N LYS A 159 12.56 -3.15 16.51
CA LYS A 159 11.54 -4.19 16.72
C LYS A 159 11.66 -4.83 18.10
N GLU A 160 12.87 -5.26 18.50
CA GLU A 160 13.12 -5.81 19.84
C GLU A 160 12.78 -4.81 20.93
N TYR A 161 13.21 -3.56 20.76
CA TYR A 161 12.94 -2.47 21.67
C TYR A 161 11.42 -2.22 21.84
N LEU A 162 10.67 -2.02 20.77
CA LEU A 162 9.22 -1.78 20.83
C LEU A 162 8.47 -3.01 21.36
N SER A 163 8.93 -4.21 21.10
CA SER A 163 8.32 -5.43 21.64
C SER A 163 8.36 -5.50 23.17
N SER A 164 9.35 -4.88 23.81
CA SER A 164 9.48 -4.79 25.27
C SER A 164 8.59 -3.73 25.91
N LYS A 165 8.19 -2.70 25.16
CA LYS A 165 7.43 -1.54 25.65
C LYS A 165 5.91 -1.78 25.64
N LYS A 166 5.13 -0.87 26.25
CA LYS A 166 3.67 -0.90 26.36
C LYS A 166 3.07 0.48 26.16
N GLY A 167 1.77 0.57 25.93
CA GLY A 167 1.04 1.81 25.91
C GLY A 167 1.29 2.67 24.67
N PHE A 168 1.09 2.11 23.48
CA PHE A 168 1.29 2.86 22.26
C PHE A 168 0.34 2.46 21.12
N ILE A 169 0.15 3.40 20.18
CA ILE A 169 -0.37 3.13 18.84
C ILE A 169 0.79 3.18 17.86
N LEU A 170 0.98 2.09 17.12
CA LEU A 170 2.01 1.95 16.08
C LEU A 170 1.36 1.98 14.70
N VAL A 171 1.70 2.97 13.89
CA VAL A 171 1.43 2.96 12.45
C VAL A 171 2.69 2.46 11.77
N SER A 172 2.61 1.37 11.05
CA SER A 172 3.72 0.86 10.25
C SER A 172 3.24 0.08 9.04
N HIS A 173 4.07 0.06 8.02
CA HIS A 173 3.92 -0.77 6.83
C HIS A 173 4.80 -2.03 6.88
N ASP A 174 5.55 -2.21 7.95
CA ASP A 174 6.37 -3.39 8.21
C ASP A 174 5.56 -4.44 8.98
N ARG A 175 5.26 -5.56 8.29
CA ARG A 175 4.44 -6.65 8.86
C ARG A 175 5.14 -7.40 9.98
N ASP A 176 6.48 -7.54 9.90
CA ASP A 176 7.25 -8.24 10.94
C ASP A 176 7.30 -7.42 12.21
N LEU A 177 7.45 -6.10 12.08
CA LEU A 177 7.35 -5.18 13.21
C LEU A 177 5.96 -5.23 13.85
N LEU A 178 4.90 -5.18 13.05
CA LEU A 178 3.52 -5.26 13.56
C LEU A 178 3.27 -6.58 14.28
N ASP A 179 3.65 -7.71 13.68
CA ASP A 179 3.41 -9.02 14.31
C ASP A 179 4.18 -9.23 15.60
N ALA A 180 5.38 -8.67 15.71
CA ALA A 180 6.21 -8.78 16.90
C ALA A 180 5.78 -7.84 18.04
N CYS A 181 5.29 -6.64 17.70
CA CYS A 181 5.12 -5.56 18.68
C CYS A 181 3.68 -5.36 19.16
N ILE A 182 2.65 -5.78 18.41
CA ILE A 182 1.26 -5.45 18.73
C ILE A 182 0.49 -6.62 19.30
N ASP A 183 -0.48 -6.34 20.18
CA ASP A 183 -1.43 -7.29 20.75
C ASP A 183 -2.89 -7.00 20.36
N HIS A 184 -3.14 -5.79 19.85
CA HIS A 184 -4.44 -5.35 19.33
C HIS A 184 -4.28 -4.62 18.01
N VAL A 185 -5.30 -4.70 17.18
CA VAL A 185 -5.34 -4.03 15.87
C VAL A 185 -6.46 -3.00 15.85
N LEU A 186 -6.12 -1.78 15.52
CA LEU A 186 -7.03 -0.68 15.24
C LEU A 186 -7.18 -0.59 13.71
N VAL A 187 -8.33 -0.95 13.17
CA VAL A 187 -8.56 -1.02 11.72
C VAL A 187 -9.37 0.17 11.27
N LEU A 188 -8.77 0.98 10.40
CA LEU A 188 -9.47 2.05 9.71
C LEU A 188 -10.14 1.49 8.45
N ASN A 189 -11.45 1.32 8.50
CA ASN A 189 -12.30 1.07 7.36
C ASN A 189 -12.57 2.38 6.60
N ARG A 190 -13.50 2.41 5.64
CA ARG A 190 -13.75 3.61 4.84
C ARG A 190 -13.93 4.89 5.67
N LYS A 191 -14.73 4.84 6.74
CA LYS A 191 -15.06 5.99 7.61
C LYS A 191 -15.18 5.64 9.09
N THR A 192 -15.03 4.36 9.43
CA THR A 192 -15.17 3.81 10.78
C THR A 192 -13.89 3.16 11.23
N ILE A 193 -13.70 3.13 12.56
CA ILE A 193 -12.56 2.48 13.19
C ILE A 193 -13.08 1.31 14.02
N ALA A 194 -12.46 0.16 13.90
CA ALA A 194 -12.77 -1.04 14.67
C ALA A 194 -11.53 -1.54 15.42
N VAL A 195 -11.70 -1.93 16.67
CA VAL A 195 -10.66 -2.53 17.51
C VAL A 195 -10.83 -4.04 17.50
N GLN A 196 -9.75 -4.77 17.27
CA GLN A 196 -9.73 -6.24 17.30
C GLN A 196 -8.54 -6.73 18.12
N ASN A 197 -8.72 -7.81 18.84
CA ASN A 197 -7.65 -8.47 19.58
C ASN A 197 -6.81 -9.35 18.64
N GLY A 198 -5.51 -9.38 18.84
CA GLY A 198 -4.54 -10.14 18.09
C GLY A 198 -3.53 -9.28 17.33
N ASN A 199 -2.54 -9.95 16.73
CA ASN A 199 -1.52 -9.31 15.91
C ASN A 199 -1.98 -9.15 14.44
N PHE A 200 -1.12 -8.58 13.59
CA PHE A 200 -1.43 -8.36 12.17
C PHE A 200 -1.77 -9.66 11.43
N SER A 201 -1.01 -10.73 11.63
CA SER A 201 -1.22 -12.01 10.94
C SER A 201 -2.56 -12.64 11.30
N SER A 202 -2.91 -12.68 12.59
CA SER A 202 -4.20 -13.23 13.05
C SER A 202 -5.40 -12.41 12.52
N TRP A 203 -5.27 -11.09 12.54
CA TRP A 203 -6.26 -10.20 11.95
C TRP A 203 -6.41 -10.43 10.45
N TRP A 204 -5.30 -10.55 9.73
CA TRP A 204 -5.29 -10.77 8.28
C TRP A 204 -5.93 -12.09 7.87
N GLU A 205 -5.65 -13.16 8.61
CA GLU A 205 -6.29 -14.46 8.40
C GLU A 205 -7.80 -14.37 8.59
N ASN A 206 -8.25 -13.77 9.68
CA ASN A 206 -9.68 -13.55 9.94
C ASN A 206 -10.34 -12.73 8.83
N LYS A 207 -9.68 -11.64 8.37
CA LYS A 207 -10.16 -10.84 7.25
C LYS A 207 -10.25 -11.67 5.96
N ARG A 208 -9.26 -12.46 5.65
CA ARG A 208 -9.29 -13.36 4.47
C ARG A 208 -10.46 -14.34 4.52
N TYR A 209 -10.73 -14.93 5.66
CA TYR A 209 -11.89 -15.82 5.82
C TYR A 209 -13.21 -15.08 5.62
N GLN A 210 -13.35 -13.89 6.20
CA GLN A 210 -14.54 -13.06 6.02
C GLN A 210 -14.70 -12.65 4.55
N ASP A 211 -13.65 -12.22 3.88
CA ASP A 211 -13.68 -11.84 2.46
C ASP A 211 -14.03 -13.04 1.56
N GLN A 212 -13.47 -14.23 1.82
CA GLN A 212 -13.81 -15.46 1.09
C GLN A 212 -15.28 -15.86 1.29
N PHE A 213 -15.77 -15.78 2.52
CA PHE A 213 -17.18 -16.04 2.81
C PHE A 213 -18.09 -15.04 2.07
N ALA A 214 -17.78 -13.75 2.15
CA ALA A 214 -18.53 -12.70 1.50
C ALA A 214 -18.49 -12.82 -0.04
N ILE A 215 -17.36 -13.23 -0.64
CA ILE A 215 -17.26 -13.53 -2.08
C ILE A 215 -18.20 -14.68 -2.45
N ALA A 216 -18.16 -15.77 -1.69
CA ALA A 216 -19.01 -16.93 -1.95
C ALA A 216 -20.52 -16.58 -1.83
N GLU A 217 -20.88 -15.75 -0.85
CA GLU A 217 -22.24 -15.27 -0.65
C GLU A 217 -22.67 -14.32 -1.77
N ASN A 218 -21.82 -13.39 -2.16
CA ASN A 218 -22.05 -12.51 -3.30
C ASN A 218 -22.22 -13.29 -4.61
N GLU A 219 -21.41 -14.32 -4.86
CA GLU A 219 -21.59 -15.19 -6.02
C GLU A 219 -22.95 -15.91 -6.02
N LYS A 220 -23.39 -16.37 -4.83
CA LYS A 220 -24.70 -17.00 -4.66
C LYS A 220 -25.81 -16.00 -4.99
N HIS A 221 -25.75 -14.79 -4.43
CA HIS A 221 -26.72 -13.74 -4.71
C HIS A 221 -26.71 -13.33 -6.19
N ARG A 222 -25.55 -13.16 -6.82
CA ARG A 222 -25.42 -12.88 -8.27
C ARG A 222 -26.03 -13.98 -9.13
N LYS A 223 -25.86 -15.26 -8.77
CA LYS A 223 -26.50 -16.39 -9.47
C LYS A 223 -28.02 -16.37 -9.32
N GLU A 224 -28.52 -16.03 -8.13
CA GLU A 224 -29.96 -15.91 -7.88
C GLU A 224 -30.56 -14.71 -8.62
N ILE A 225 -29.93 -13.55 -8.60
CA ILE A 225 -30.34 -12.36 -9.38
C ILE A 225 -30.38 -12.69 -10.87
N ARG A 226 -29.39 -13.42 -11.39
CA ARG A 226 -29.39 -13.84 -12.80
C ARG A 226 -30.57 -14.74 -13.13
N LYS A 227 -30.88 -15.73 -12.26
CA LYS A 227 -32.05 -16.60 -12.44
C LYS A 227 -33.36 -15.82 -12.44
N LEU A 228 -33.51 -14.83 -11.53
CA LEU A 228 -34.68 -13.97 -11.46
C LEU A 228 -34.81 -13.10 -12.72
N ARG A 229 -33.71 -12.51 -13.20
CA ARG A 229 -33.72 -11.74 -14.46
C ARG A 229 -34.08 -12.58 -15.68
N GLU A 230 -33.55 -13.81 -15.75
CA GLU A 230 -33.93 -14.77 -16.81
C GLU A 230 -35.41 -15.17 -16.74
N ALA A 231 -35.94 -15.38 -15.52
CA ALA A 231 -37.34 -15.68 -15.31
C ALA A 231 -38.25 -14.47 -15.72
N ALA A 232 -37.84 -13.25 -15.35
CA ALA A 232 -38.53 -12.03 -15.76
C ALA A 232 -38.55 -11.90 -17.29
N LYS A 233 -37.41 -12.13 -17.96
CA LYS A 233 -37.31 -12.08 -19.41
C LYS A 233 -38.20 -13.12 -20.09
N ARG A 234 -38.20 -14.38 -19.63
CA ARG A 234 -39.09 -15.44 -20.17
C ARG A 234 -40.55 -15.08 -19.99
N THR A 235 -40.91 -14.45 -18.86
CA THR A 235 -42.30 -14.04 -18.60
C THR A 235 -42.70 -12.88 -19.51
N ALA A 236 -41.84 -11.93 -19.77
CA ALA A 236 -42.06 -10.84 -20.72
C ALA A 236 -42.15 -11.37 -22.17
N ASP A 237 -41.21 -12.22 -22.60
CA ASP A 237 -41.22 -12.84 -23.94
C ASP A 237 -42.53 -13.65 -24.19
N TRP A 238 -42.97 -14.36 -23.15
CA TRP A 238 -44.22 -15.11 -23.22
C TRP A 238 -45.47 -14.20 -23.29
N ALA A 239 -45.44 -13.07 -22.56
CA ALA A 239 -46.51 -12.05 -22.66
C ALA A 239 -46.57 -11.45 -24.06
N ASP A 240 -45.41 -11.10 -24.65
CA ASP A 240 -45.29 -10.55 -26.00
C ASP A 240 -45.77 -11.55 -27.09
N GLN A 241 -45.40 -12.83 -26.96
CA GLN A 241 -45.86 -13.88 -27.86
C GLN A 241 -47.38 -14.02 -27.82
N ASN A 242 -47.98 -14.00 -26.61
CA ASN A 242 -49.43 -14.04 -26.47
C ASN A 242 -50.13 -12.79 -27.01
N GLU A 243 -49.46 -11.64 -27.01
CA GLU A 243 -50.00 -10.41 -27.60
C GLU A 243 -49.97 -10.45 -29.15
N ARG A 244 -48.87 -10.99 -29.71
CA ARG A 244 -48.75 -11.20 -31.18
C ARG A 244 -49.76 -12.19 -31.74
N THR A 245 -50.13 -13.23 -30.99
CA THR A 245 -51.18 -14.19 -31.41
C THR A 245 -52.57 -13.57 -31.47
N LYS A 246 -52.77 -12.35 -30.90
CA LYS A 246 -54.04 -11.60 -31.04
C LYS A 246 -54.20 -10.87 -32.38
N ILE A 247 -53.12 -10.57 -33.08
CA ILE A 247 -53.10 -9.69 -34.26
C ILE A 247 -53.10 -10.51 -35.57
N GLY A 248 -53.09 -11.83 -35.52
CA GLY A 248 -53.06 -12.70 -36.69
C GLY A 248 -54.39 -13.36 -36.92
N PHE A 249 -55.22 -12.77 -37.78
CA PHE A 249 -56.31 -13.51 -38.45
C PHE A 249 -55.76 -14.03 -39.78
N ASP A 250 -55.69 -15.33 -39.91
CA ASP A 250 -55.39 -15.99 -41.19
C ASP A 250 -56.67 -16.39 -41.86
N PRO A 251 -57.14 -15.64 -42.94
CA PRO A 251 -58.40 -15.88 -43.57
C PRO A 251 -58.48 -17.23 -44.30
N VAL A 252 -57.38 -17.93 -44.46
CA VAL A 252 -57.28 -19.24 -45.13
C VAL A 252 -57.42 -20.41 -44.15
N LYS A 253 -57.07 -20.21 -42.88
CA LYS A 253 -57.09 -21.26 -41.86
C LYS A 253 -58.23 -21.19 -40.85
N GLU A 254 -58.93 -20.06 -40.72
CA GLU A 254 -59.98 -19.86 -39.72
C GLU A 254 -61.32 -19.67 -40.37
N HIS A 255 -62.13 -20.74 -40.46
CA HIS A 255 -63.43 -20.74 -41.09
C HIS A 255 -64.60 -20.23 -40.23
N ASP A 256 -64.42 -20.01 -38.90
CA ASP A 256 -65.47 -19.59 -38.00
C ASP A 256 -65.12 -18.36 -37.15
N ARG A 257 -65.69 -17.21 -37.45
CA ARG A 257 -65.65 -15.99 -36.67
C ARG A 257 -66.74 -15.95 -35.61
N CYS A 258 -66.49 -16.51 -34.44
CA CYS A 258 -67.39 -16.28 -33.32
C CYS A 258 -67.01 -14.92 -32.65
N ILE A 259 -67.81 -13.87 -32.92
CA ILE A 259 -67.63 -12.50 -32.39
C ILE A 259 -67.70 -12.48 -30.87
N SER A 260 -68.30 -13.47 -30.21
CA SER A 260 -68.35 -13.65 -28.75
C SER A 260 -67.02 -14.04 -28.12
N SER A 261 -66.06 -14.63 -28.87
CA SER A 261 -64.76 -15.05 -28.33
C SER A 261 -63.77 -13.91 -28.14
N ARG A 262 -63.95 -12.80 -28.88
CA ARG A 262 -63.03 -11.64 -28.82
C ARG A 262 -63.02 -10.91 -27.47
N SER A 263 -64.23 -10.72 -26.89
CA SER A 263 -64.35 -10.10 -25.56
C SER A 263 -63.83 -11.01 -24.46
N PHE A 264 -64.04 -12.33 -24.58
CA PHE A 264 -63.53 -13.33 -23.65
C PHE A 264 -61.99 -13.46 -23.72
N ILE A 265 -61.43 -13.49 -24.91
CA ILE A 265 -59.96 -13.51 -25.12
C ILE A 265 -59.34 -12.21 -24.62
N GLY A 266 -60.01 -11.05 -24.87
CA GLY A 266 -59.56 -9.75 -24.35
C GLY A 266 -59.54 -9.66 -22.83
N ALA A 267 -60.59 -10.16 -22.16
CA ALA A 267 -60.67 -10.21 -20.69
C ALA A 267 -59.62 -11.17 -20.10
N LYS A 268 -59.42 -12.35 -20.71
CA LYS A 268 -58.40 -13.34 -20.30
C LYS A 268 -56.98 -12.80 -20.42
N THR A 269 -56.70 -12.06 -21.50
CA THR A 269 -55.40 -11.44 -21.74
C THR A 269 -55.13 -10.28 -20.78
N LYS A 270 -56.16 -9.44 -20.51
CA LYS A 270 -56.05 -8.35 -19.54
C LYS A 270 -55.73 -8.87 -18.13
N LYS A 271 -56.37 -9.97 -17.71
CA LYS A 271 -56.11 -10.64 -16.44
C LYS A 271 -54.69 -11.26 -16.40
N MET A 272 -54.23 -11.75 -17.53
CA MET A 272 -52.90 -12.34 -17.70
C MET A 272 -51.80 -11.28 -17.68
N GLN A 273 -51.96 -10.17 -18.38
CA GLN A 273 -51.07 -9.00 -18.34
C GLN A 273 -50.99 -8.39 -16.93
N SER A 274 -52.11 -8.33 -16.20
CA SER A 274 -52.11 -7.89 -14.81
C SER A 274 -51.29 -8.82 -13.92
N ARG A 275 -51.36 -10.15 -14.12
CA ARG A 275 -50.55 -11.12 -13.40
C ARG A 275 -49.04 -11.01 -13.74
N VAL A 276 -48.75 -10.80 -15.03
CA VAL A 276 -47.36 -10.60 -15.49
C VAL A 276 -46.76 -9.34 -14.84
N LYS A 277 -47.50 -8.21 -14.87
CA LYS A 277 -47.06 -6.96 -14.20
C LYS A 277 -46.85 -7.14 -12.69
N GLN A 278 -47.75 -7.88 -12.01
CA GLN A 278 -47.56 -8.16 -10.59
C GLN A 278 -46.32 -9.05 -10.33
N MET A 279 -46.09 -10.03 -11.21
CA MET A 279 -44.93 -10.91 -11.10
C MET A 279 -43.62 -10.15 -11.38
N GLU A 280 -43.58 -9.31 -12.42
CA GLU A 280 -42.46 -8.42 -12.72
C GLU A 280 -42.14 -7.49 -11.54
N LYS A 281 -43.17 -6.87 -10.95
CA LYS A 281 -43.00 -6.02 -9.77
C LYS A 281 -42.45 -6.79 -8.57
N ARG A 282 -42.89 -8.03 -8.33
CA ARG A 282 -42.35 -8.88 -7.28
C ARG A 282 -40.89 -9.25 -7.53
N ILE A 283 -40.57 -9.64 -8.79
CA ILE A 283 -39.19 -9.99 -9.18
C ILE A 283 -38.29 -8.75 -9.07
N SER A 284 -38.75 -7.56 -9.47
CA SER A 284 -37.93 -6.34 -9.34
C SER A 284 -37.63 -5.99 -7.88
N VAL A 285 -38.62 -6.10 -6.98
CA VAL A 285 -38.43 -5.88 -5.54
C VAL A 285 -37.46 -6.93 -4.94
N GLU A 286 -37.55 -8.19 -5.39
CA GLU A 286 -36.67 -9.26 -4.91
C GLU A 286 -35.24 -9.08 -5.45
N ILE A 287 -35.08 -8.62 -6.69
CA ILE A 287 -33.77 -8.26 -7.26
C ILE A 287 -33.15 -7.10 -6.47
N GLU A 288 -33.93 -6.04 -6.22
CA GLU A 288 -33.47 -4.85 -5.48
C GLU A 288 -33.08 -5.21 -4.04
N ALA A 289 -33.86 -6.05 -3.36
CA ALA A 289 -33.53 -6.57 -2.04
C ALA A 289 -32.23 -7.39 -2.04
N LYS A 290 -32.01 -8.23 -3.06
CA LYS A 290 -30.79 -9.05 -3.19
C LYS A 290 -29.59 -8.23 -3.63
N GLU A 291 -29.76 -7.20 -4.46
CA GLU A 291 -28.73 -6.23 -4.80
C GLU A 291 -28.27 -5.44 -3.56
N GLY A 292 -29.21 -5.09 -2.68
CA GLY A 292 -28.88 -4.47 -1.38
C GLY A 292 -28.15 -5.38 -0.40
N LEU A 293 -28.20 -6.70 -0.57
CA LEU A 293 -27.44 -7.67 0.23
C LEU A 293 -26.01 -7.91 -0.30
N LEU A 294 -25.69 -7.45 -1.53
CA LEU A 294 -24.35 -7.59 -2.06
C LEU A 294 -23.39 -6.76 -1.22
N GLN A 295 -22.48 -7.43 -0.55
CA GLN A 295 -21.41 -6.75 0.16
C GLN A 295 -20.47 -6.10 -0.84
N ASP A 296 -20.14 -4.85 -0.59
CA ASP A 296 -19.19 -4.07 -1.39
C ASP A 296 -17.78 -4.54 -1.04
N LEU A 297 -17.42 -5.68 -1.58
CA LEU A 297 -16.05 -6.20 -1.47
C LEU A 297 -15.17 -5.43 -2.43
N GLU A 298 -14.06 -4.96 -1.94
CA GLU A 298 -13.01 -4.41 -2.79
C GLU A 298 -12.49 -5.55 -3.67
N GLU A 299 -13.01 -5.64 -4.90
CA GLU A 299 -12.48 -6.58 -5.89
C GLU A 299 -11.04 -6.17 -6.17
N ILE A 300 -10.09 -6.97 -5.70
CA ILE A 300 -8.69 -6.88 -6.07
C ILE A 300 -8.62 -7.32 -7.53
N ALA A 301 -8.79 -6.38 -8.46
CA ALA A 301 -8.62 -6.68 -9.87
C ALA A 301 -7.17 -7.14 -10.11
N ASP A 302 -7.00 -8.23 -10.84
CA ASP A 302 -5.68 -8.78 -11.10
C ASP A 302 -4.85 -7.78 -11.93
N LEU A 303 -3.77 -7.30 -11.31
CA LEU A 303 -2.75 -6.53 -12.01
C LEU A 303 -2.13 -7.40 -13.10
N LYS A 304 -1.83 -6.80 -14.25
CA LYS A 304 -1.14 -7.50 -15.34
C LYS A 304 0.24 -6.91 -15.53
N LEU A 305 1.22 -7.76 -15.76
CA LEU A 305 2.59 -7.41 -16.08
C LEU A 305 2.96 -8.09 -17.40
N THR A 306 3.52 -7.33 -18.34
CA THR A 306 3.93 -7.84 -19.65
C THR A 306 5.45 -8.01 -19.67
N LYS A 307 5.93 -9.24 -19.46
CA LYS A 307 7.36 -9.56 -19.57
C LYS A 307 7.75 -9.81 -21.03
N LEU A 308 8.95 -9.38 -21.39
CA LEU A 308 9.60 -9.75 -22.65
C LEU A 308 10.54 -10.92 -22.41
N GLU A 309 10.67 -11.80 -23.41
CA GLU A 309 11.66 -12.86 -23.40
C GLU A 309 12.88 -12.45 -24.24
N HIS A 310 14.06 -12.61 -23.69
CA HIS A 310 15.30 -12.31 -24.37
C HIS A 310 15.87 -13.58 -25.01
N TYR A 311 16.59 -13.48 -26.14
CA TYR A 311 17.20 -14.63 -26.80
C TYR A 311 18.36 -15.27 -26.00
N LYS A 312 19.06 -14.47 -25.14
CA LYS A 312 20.08 -14.97 -24.21
C LYS A 312 19.46 -15.34 -22.87
N LYS A 313 19.87 -16.47 -22.31
CA LYS A 313 19.43 -16.91 -20.98
C LYS A 313 19.99 -16.01 -19.88
N THR A 314 21.29 -15.65 -19.96
CA THR A 314 21.95 -14.75 -19.00
C THR A 314 21.79 -13.31 -19.47
N LEU A 315 21.18 -12.48 -18.63
CA LEU A 315 20.92 -11.06 -18.91
C LEU A 315 22.02 -10.14 -18.36
N VAL A 316 22.53 -10.46 -17.17
CA VAL A 316 23.64 -9.74 -16.53
C VAL A 316 24.63 -10.75 -16.00
N TYR A 317 25.92 -10.52 -16.23
CA TYR A 317 27.02 -11.32 -15.71
C TYR A 317 28.06 -10.43 -15.09
N ALA A 318 28.46 -10.74 -13.88
CA ALA A 318 29.56 -10.07 -13.18
C ALA A 318 30.49 -11.10 -12.51
N ARG A 319 31.79 -10.89 -12.64
CA ARG A 319 32.82 -11.72 -12.03
C ARG A 319 33.90 -10.84 -11.44
N ASP A 320 34.15 -11.01 -10.14
CA ASP A 320 35.17 -10.29 -9.34
C ASP A 320 35.05 -8.76 -9.52
N LEU A 321 33.81 -8.28 -9.67
CA LEU A 321 33.47 -6.87 -9.96
C LEU A 321 33.74 -5.99 -8.74
N SER A 322 34.65 -5.04 -8.86
CA SER A 322 34.87 -3.96 -7.90
C SER A 322 34.54 -2.62 -8.54
N LEU A 323 33.81 -1.78 -7.82
CA LEU A 323 33.32 -0.48 -8.28
C LEU A 323 33.84 0.64 -7.39
N ARG A 324 34.17 1.79 -8.01
CA ARG A 324 34.60 3.02 -7.34
C ARG A 324 33.98 4.24 -8.02
N TYR A 325 33.71 5.28 -7.26
CA TYR A 325 33.40 6.59 -7.85
C TYR A 325 34.69 7.31 -8.26
N GLU A 326 34.61 8.10 -9.32
CA GLU A 326 35.78 8.84 -9.85
C GLU A 326 36.45 9.70 -8.77
N ASP A 327 35.64 10.33 -7.91
CA ASP A 327 36.10 11.23 -6.84
C ASP A 327 36.44 10.51 -5.52
N ALA A 328 36.38 9.17 -5.46
CA ALA A 328 36.61 8.39 -4.25
C ALA A 328 37.93 7.61 -4.31
N ASP A 329 38.67 7.56 -3.21
CA ASP A 329 39.93 6.78 -3.12
C ASP A 329 39.71 5.29 -2.88
N LYS A 330 38.55 4.90 -2.38
CA LYS A 330 38.24 3.51 -2.01
C LYS A 330 37.12 2.90 -2.86
N ALA A 331 37.18 1.59 -3.07
CA ALA A 331 36.10 0.82 -3.65
C ALA A 331 34.86 0.90 -2.77
N VAL A 332 33.69 0.93 -3.42
CA VAL A 332 32.39 1.05 -2.74
C VAL A 332 31.98 -0.26 -2.07
N CYS A 333 32.38 -1.40 -2.64
CA CYS A 333 32.04 -2.73 -2.12
C CYS A 333 33.18 -3.74 -2.38
N ALA A 334 33.19 -4.82 -1.64
CA ALA A 334 34.01 -5.99 -1.91
C ALA A 334 33.72 -6.55 -3.31
N PRO A 335 34.68 -7.26 -3.97
CA PRO A 335 34.46 -7.84 -5.29
C PRO A 335 33.24 -8.76 -5.33
N LEU A 336 32.36 -8.54 -6.30
CA LEU A 336 31.08 -9.24 -6.47
C LEU A 336 31.15 -10.21 -7.67
N THR A 337 30.67 -11.44 -7.47
CA THR A 337 30.49 -12.41 -8.56
C THR A 337 29.06 -12.90 -8.55
N PHE A 338 28.32 -12.65 -9.64
CA PHE A 338 26.93 -13.06 -9.78
C PHE A 338 26.49 -13.14 -11.25
N GLN A 339 25.35 -13.80 -11.46
CA GLN A 339 24.67 -13.79 -12.75
C GLN A 339 23.16 -13.71 -12.55
N ILE A 340 22.48 -12.98 -13.46
CA ILE A 340 21.03 -12.87 -13.53
C ILE A 340 20.57 -13.56 -14.80
N GLU A 341 19.81 -14.62 -14.64
CA GLU A 341 19.19 -15.36 -15.74
C GLU A 341 17.70 -14.98 -15.88
N GLN A 342 17.13 -15.31 -17.04
CA GLN A 342 15.70 -15.11 -17.26
C GLN A 342 14.86 -15.89 -16.23
N GLY A 343 13.90 -15.20 -15.61
CA GLY A 343 13.06 -15.76 -14.55
C GLY A 343 13.65 -15.60 -13.14
N ASP A 344 14.91 -15.18 -13.00
CA ASP A 344 15.49 -14.90 -11.69
C ASP A 344 14.88 -13.62 -11.08
N ARG A 345 14.61 -13.70 -9.79
CA ARG A 345 14.27 -12.56 -8.96
C ARG A 345 15.37 -12.39 -7.92
N VAL A 346 16.28 -11.48 -8.21
CA VAL A 346 17.52 -11.29 -7.45
C VAL A 346 17.37 -10.13 -6.47
N ALA A 347 17.50 -10.41 -5.18
CA ALA A 347 17.53 -9.41 -4.13
C ALA A 347 18.95 -8.95 -3.85
N LEU A 348 19.18 -7.62 -3.80
CA LEU A 348 20.44 -7.05 -3.28
C LEU A 348 20.29 -6.81 -1.78
N HIS A 349 21.18 -7.36 -0.98
CA HIS A 349 21.12 -7.31 0.47
C HIS A 349 22.43 -6.77 1.07
N GLY A 350 22.32 -5.91 2.06
CA GLY A 350 23.45 -5.31 2.79
C GLY A 350 23.07 -4.02 3.52
N ALA A 351 23.95 -3.50 4.35
CA ALA A 351 23.77 -2.25 5.09
C ALA A 351 23.55 -1.04 4.18
N ASN A 352 23.08 0.07 4.74
CA ASN A 352 22.97 1.31 3.99
C ASN A 352 24.38 1.81 3.60
N GLY A 353 24.54 2.30 2.37
CA GLY A 353 25.83 2.76 1.86
C GLY A 353 26.78 1.67 1.34
N CYS A 354 26.44 0.37 1.43
CA CYS A 354 27.33 -0.73 0.97
C CYS A 354 27.43 -0.88 -0.57
N GLY A 355 26.82 0.00 -1.36
CA GLY A 355 26.98 0.01 -2.83
C GLY A 355 25.86 -0.63 -3.64
N LYS A 356 24.70 -0.96 -3.07
CA LYS A 356 23.54 -1.53 -3.79
C LYS A 356 23.09 -0.66 -4.96
N SER A 357 22.79 0.61 -4.71
CA SER A 357 22.38 1.56 -5.74
C SER A 357 23.52 1.89 -6.72
N THR A 358 24.79 1.79 -6.28
CA THR A 358 25.96 1.92 -7.17
C THR A 358 26.00 0.79 -8.20
N LEU A 359 25.76 -0.46 -7.79
CA LEU A 359 25.67 -1.59 -8.72
C LEU A 359 24.51 -1.42 -9.71
N ILE A 360 23.33 -1.01 -9.23
CA ILE A 360 22.18 -0.73 -10.09
C ILE A 360 22.53 0.32 -11.16
N ARG A 361 23.15 1.44 -10.74
CA ARG A 361 23.57 2.49 -11.68
C ARG A 361 24.58 2.00 -12.70
N LYS A 362 25.54 1.14 -12.27
CA LYS A 362 26.50 0.54 -13.21
C LYS A 362 25.80 -0.31 -14.29
N ILE A 363 24.81 -1.11 -13.90
CA ILE A 363 24.02 -1.89 -14.86
C ILE A 363 23.23 -0.95 -15.80
N LEU A 364 22.61 0.11 -15.28
CA LEU A 364 21.89 1.10 -16.08
C LEU A 364 22.82 1.84 -17.06
N GLN A 365 24.05 2.20 -16.66
CA GLN A 365 25.06 2.76 -17.54
C GLN A 365 25.39 1.81 -18.71
N LEU A 366 25.60 0.53 -18.43
CA LEU A 366 25.90 -0.48 -19.46
C LEU A 366 24.74 -0.70 -20.45
N VAL A 367 23.50 -0.47 -20.00
CA VAL A 367 22.29 -0.51 -20.86
C VAL A 367 22.06 0.79 -21.61
N GLY A 368 22.78 1.88 -21.26
CA GLY A 368 22.61 3.21 -21.88
C GLY A 368 21.42 4.00 -21.32
N MET A 369 20.99 3.71 -20.07
CA MET A 369 19.89 4.40 -19.38
C MET A 369 20.36 5.36 -18.29
N ASP A 370 21.65 5.68 -18.22
CA ASP A 370 22.19 6.62 -17.23
C ASP A 370 21.77 8.05 -17.54
N ASP A 371 21.27 8.77 -16.54
CA ASP A 371 20.84 10.17 -16.67
C ASP A 371 21.97 11.20 -16.49
N GLY A 372 23.22 10.72 -16.27
CA GLY A 372 24.42 11.55 -16.11
C GLY A 372 24.44 12.46 -14.88
N ARG A 373 23.45 12.35 -13.97
CA ARG A 373 23.36 13.19 -12.76
C ARG A 373 24.16 12.69 -11.57
N SER A 374 24.64 11.47 -11.65
CA SER A 374 25.42 10.80 -10.60
C SER A 374 26.87 10.68 -11.05
N GLY A 375 27.83 10.88 -10.15
CA GLY A 375 29.25 10.76 -10.46
C GLY A 375 29.61 9.49 -11.24
N ILE A 376 30.65 9.55 -12.04
CA ILE A 376 31.09 8.44 -12.90
C ILE A 376 31.51 7.27 -12.01
N ILE A 377 30.93 6.10 -12.30
CA ILE A 377 31.26 4.86 -11.61
C ILE A 377 32.31 4.11 -12.43
N LEU A 378 33.49 4.01 -11.87
CA LEU A 378 34.61 3.30 -12.48
C LEU A 378 34.58 1.81 -12.08
N GLN A 379 34.90 0.97 -13.04
CA GLN A 379 35.15 -0.44 -12.79
C GLN A 379 36.64 -0.62 -12.50
N GLU A 380 37.00 -0.95 -11.25
CA GLU A 380 38.39 -1.13 -10.85
C GLU A 380 38.94 -2.48 -11.23
N SER A 381 38.10 -3.53 -11.13
CA SER A 381 38.53 -4.91 -11.46
C SER A 381 37.33 -5.75 -11.90
N GLY A 382 37.64 -6.92 -12.44
CA GLY A 382 36.65 -7.92 -12.83
C GLY A 382 35.96 -7.63 -14.15
N ILE A 383 34.86 -8.32 -14.38
CA ILE A 383 34.04 -8.24 -15.60
C ILE A 383 32.60 -7.90 -15.19
N CYS A 384 31.96 -7.01 -15.92
CA CYS A 384 30.53 -6.75 -15.81
C CYS A 384 29.96 -6.56 -17.22
N GLU A 385 29.09 -7.47 -17.62
CA GLU A 385 28.50 -7.50 -18.95
C GLU A 385 26.97 -7.59 -18.87
N VAL A 386 26.29 -6.93 -19.81
CA VAL A 386 24.85 -7.02 -19.99
C VAL A 386 24.52 -7.59 -21.38
N ALA A 387 23.39 -8.26 -21.50
CA ALA A 387 22.95 -8.80 -22.77
C ALA A 387 22.65 -7.67 -23.76
N SER A 388 23.10 -7.81 -25.00
CA SER A 388 22.88 -6.82 -26.07
C SER A 388 21.39 -6.68 -26.38
N GLY A 389 20.88 -5.44 -26.44
CA GLY A 389 19.46 -5.17 -26.68
C GLY A 389 18.54 -5.41 -25.46
N LEU A 390 19.11 -5.43 -24.26
CA LEU A 390 18.35 -5.57 -23.02
C LEU A 390 17.43 -4.37 -22.81
N VAL A 391 16.12 -4.63 -22.70
CA VAL A 391 15.12 -3.62 -22.33
C VAL A 391 14.90 -3.69 -20.83
N VAL A 392 15.13 -2.58 -20.14
CA VAL A 392 15.03 -2.48 -18.68
C VAL A 392 13.90 -1.54 -18.28
N SER A 393 13.12 -1.93 -17.28
CA SER A 393 12.15 -1.06 -16.60
C SER A 393 12.69 -0.73 -15.21
N TYR A 394 12.93 0.56 -14.95
CA TYR A 394 13.56 1.02 -13.71
C TYR A 394 12.62 1.83 -12.83
N VAL A 395 12.55 1.48 -11.56
CA VAL A 395 11.91 2.26 -10.49
C VAL A 395 13.00 2.84 -9.60
N ASN A 396 13.17 4.17 -9.69
CA ASN A 396 14.17 4.90 -8.91
C ASN A 396 13.71 5.10 -7.46
N GLN A 397 14.67 5.18 -6.55
CA GLN A 397 14.44 5.61 -5.18
C GLN A 397 14.00 7.08 -5.13
N ASP A 398 14.66 7.96 -5.89
CA ASP A 398 14.34 9.38 -5.98
C ASP A 398 13.12 9.63 -6.87
N THR A 399 12.12 10.33 -6.32
CA THR A 399 10.88 10.72 -7.01
C THR A 399 10.84 12.21 -7.36
N SER A 400 11.87 12.99 -7.02
CA SER A 400 11.92 14.46 -7.19
C SER A 400 11.81 14.92 -8.64
N GLY A 401 12.18 14.07 -9.59
CA GLY A 401 12.10 14.33 -11.03
C GLY A 401 10.69 14.24 -11.63
N LEU A 402 9.70 13.76 -10.87
CA LEU A 402 8.34 13.58 -11.35
C LEU A 402 7.58 14.91 -11.36
N ARG A 403 7.16 15.37 -12.54
CA ARG A 403 6.44 16.64 -12.74
C ARG A 403 5.34 16.50 -13.78
N GLY A 404 4.44 17.49 -13.83
CA GLY A 404 3.37 17.55 -14.83
C GLY A 404 2.08 16.85 -14.38
N SER A 405 1.22 16.57 -15.34
CA SER A 405 -0.04 15.83 -15.12
C SER A 405 0.10 14.36 -15.51
N ILE A 406 -0.77 13.51 -15.01
CA ILE A 406 -0.80 12.07 -15.41
C ILE A 406 -0.93 11.89 -16.93
N PRO A 407 -1.80 12.62 -17.65
CA PRO A 407 -1.85 12.52 -19.11
C PRO A 407 -0.51 12.82 -19.80
N ALA A 408 0.15 13.93 -19.42
CA ALA A 408 1.45 14.32 -19.99
C ALA A 408 2.55 13.28 -19.65
N PHE A 409 2.51 12.72 -18.45
CA PHE A 409 3.44 11.66 -18.05
C PHE A 409 3.25 10.37 -18.87
N CYS A 410 1.99 9.95 -19.11
CA CYS A 410 1.71 8.79 -19.95
C CYS A 410 2.16 9.03 -21.40
N GLU A 411 1.89 10.20 -21.95
CA GLU A 411 2.26 10.58 -23.33
C GLU A 411 3.77 10.58 -23.51
N SER A 412 4.53 11.18 -22.58
CA SER A 412 5.99 11.24 -22.62
C SER A 412 6.66 9.85 -22.57
N ARG A 413 5.99 8.84 -22.02
CA ARG A 413 6.49 7.46 -21.89
C ARG A 413 5.80 6.47 -22.81
N GLY A 414 4.88 6.91 -23.67
CA GLY A 414 4.15 6.03 -24.59
C GLY A 414 3.24 5.01 -23.88
N LEU A 415 2.73 5.34 -22.69
CA LEU A 415 1.89 4.46 -21.88
C LEU A 415 0.40 4.66 -22.20
N ASP A 416 -0.37 3.56 -22.22
CA ASP A 416 -1.82 3.64 -22.31
C ASP A 416 -2.41 4.27 -21.03
N ARG A 417 -3.00 5.47 -21.19
CA ARG A 417 -3.58 6.23 -20.08
C ARG A 417 -4.70 5.46 -19.35
N SER A 418 -5.52 4.71 -20.07
CA SER A 418 -6.65 3.99 -19.48
C SER A 418 -6.16 2.87 -18.58
N LEU A 419 -5.20 2.06 -19.07
CA LEU A 419 -4.57 1.00 -18.30
C LEU A 419 -3.77 1.57 -17.12
N PHE A 420 -3.04 2.67 -17.33
CA PHE A 420 -2.29 3.34 -16.28
C PHE A 420 -3.21 3.81 -15.13
N CYS A 421 -4.30 4.50 -15.46
CA CYS A 421 -5.27 4.92 -14.45
C CYS A 421 -5.95 3.73 -13.76
N THR A 422 -6.13 2.61 -14.47
CA THR A 422 -6.68 1.38 -13.88
C THR A 422 -5.72 0.80 -12.84
N ILE A 423 -4.43 0.68 -13.16
CA ILE A 423 -3.42 0.19 -12.20
C ILE A 423 -3.32 1.13 -11.00
N LEU A 424 -3.31 2.45 -11.21
CA LEU A 424 -3.28 3.39 -10.10
C LEU A 424 -4.49 3.24 -9.17
N ARG A 425 -5.69 3.02 -9.73
CA ARG A 425 -6.88 2.74 -8.91
C ARG A 425 -6.75 1.44 -8.13
N GLN A 426 -6.16 0.41 -8.72
CA GLN A 426 -5.88 -0.86 -8.05
C GLN A 426 -4.86 -0.69 -6.92
N LEU A 427 -3.90 0.24 -7.08
CA LEU A 427 -2.98 0.68 -6.04
C LEU A 427 -3.59 1.74 -5.09
N ASP A 428 -4.92 1.85 -5.06
CA ASP A 428 -5.67 2.75 -4.18
C ASP A 428 -5.42 4.25 -4.43
N PHE A 429 -5.40 4.63 -5.71
CA PHE A 429 -5.35 6.03 -6.10
C PHE A 429 -6.77 6.60 -6.22
N GLU A 430 -7.11 7.59 -5.41
CA GLU A 430 -8.43 8.20 -5.37
C GLU A 430 -8.72 9.06 -6.59
N ARG A 431 -10.01 9.19 -6.95
CA ARG A 431 -10.43 9.93 -8.15
C ARG A 431 -9.94 11.39 -8.16
N ILE A 432 -9.98 12.05 -7.00
CA ILE A 432 -9.55 13.45 -6.85
C ILE A 432 -8.05 13.63 -7.14
N GLN A 433 -7.24 12.59 -6.88
CA GLN A 433 -5.79 12.64 -7.10
C GLN A 433 -5.44 12.71 -8.59
N PHE A 434 -6.27 12.15 -9.49
CA PHE A 434 -6.02 12.21 -10.93
C PHE A 434 -6.11 13.62 -11.53
N GLU A 435 -6.73 14.56 -10.81
CA GLU A 435 -6.87 15.97 -11.23
C GLU A 435 -5.68 16.83 -10.78
N LYS A 436 -4.90 16.37 -9.81
CA LYS A 436 -3.73 17.06 -9.27
C LYS A 436 -2.50 16.87 -10.16
N LYS A 437 -1.53 17.78 -10.03
CA LYS A 437 -0.21 17.62 -10.64
C LYS A 437 0.60 16.58 -9.84
N ILE A 438 1.48 15.85 -10.52
CA ILE A 438 2.35 14.85 -9.88
C ILE A 438 3.30 15.50 -8.87
N SER A 439 3.69 16.77 -9.09
CA SER A 439 4.48 17.54 -8.12
C SER A 439 3.82 17.64 -6.74
N ASP A 440 2.48 17.66 -6.69
CA ASP A 440 1.70 17.87 -5.49
C ASP A 440 1.35 16.53 -4.77
N TYR A 441 1.85 15.43 -5.31
CA TYR A 441 1.65 14.10 -4.73
C TYR A 441 2.58 13.87 -3.54
N SER A 442 2.10 13.10 -2.55
CA SER A 442 2.95 12.56 -1.50
C SER A 442 4.00 11.59 -2.09
N GLU A 443 5.09 11.35 -1.36
CA GLU A 443 6.13 10.41 -1.80
C GLU A 443 5.57 9.02 -2.12
N GLY A 444 4.65 8.51 -1.31
CA GLY A 444 3.97 7.23 -1.58
C GLY A 444 3.12 7.26 -2.85
N GLN A 445 2.45 8.37 -3.16
CA GLN A 445 1.70 8.53 -4.40
C GLN A 445 2.62 8.59 -5.61
N LYS A 446 3.74 9.29 -5.52
CA LYS A 446 4.77 9.32 -6.56
C LYS A 446 5.38 7.94 -6.82
N LYS A 447 5.66 7.17 -5.76
CA LYS A 447 6.11 5.77 -5.89
C LYS A 447 5.07 4.89 -6.59
N LYS A 448 3.78 5.01 -6.26
CA LYS A 448 2.70 4.30 -6.97
C LYS A 448 2.66 4.65 -8.46
N VAL A 449 2.91 5.90 -8.83
CA VAL A 449 3.03 6.35 -10.24
C VAL A 449 4.20 5.64 -10.95
N LEU A 450 5.39 5.59 -10.32
CA LEU A 450 6.55 4.89 -10.88
C LEU A 450 6.31 3.38 -11.02
N LEU A 451 5.71 2.75 -10.00
CA LEU A 451 5.36 1.33 -10.05
C LEU A 451 4.35 1.02 -11.16
N ALA A 452 3.29 1.84 -11.28
CA ALA A 452 2.30 1.68 -12.35
C ALA A 452 2.94 1.82 -13.74
N ALA A 453 3.87 2.77 -13.91
CA ALA A 453 4.62 2.93 -15.15
C ALA A 453 5.52 1.72 -15.43
N SER A 454 6.23 1.22 -14.41
CA SER A 454 7.08 0.03 -14.54
C SER A 454 6.27 -1.21 -14.92
N LEU A 455 5.12 -1.43 -14.30
CA LEU A 455 4.26 -2.58 -14.58
C LEU A 455 3.69 -2.58 -16.00
N LEU A 456 3.45 -1.40 -16.58
CA LEU A 456 2.96 -1.26 -17.95
C LEU A 456 4.06 -1.29 -19.01
N THR A 457 5.30 -1.05 -18.62
CA THR A 457 6.43 -1.07 -19.55
C THR A 457 6.89 -2.50 -19.79
N PRO A 458 6.73 -3.05 -21.01
CA PRO A 458 7.25 -4.37 -21.31
C PRO A 458 8.78 -4.36 -21.21
N ALA A 459 9.36 -5.26 -20.41
CA ALA A 459 10.80 -5.31 -20.18
C ALA A 459 11.31 -6.75 -20.08
N HIS A 460 12.61 -6.92 -20.37
CA HIS A 460 13.33 -8.17 -20.13
C HIS A 460 13.80 -8.27 -18.67
N LEU A 461 14.16 -7.11 -18.07
CA LEU A 461 14.64 -7.00 -16.69
C LEU A 461 13.96 -5.83 -16.00
N TYR A 462 13.35 -6.08 -14.84
CA TYR A 462 12.79 -5.06 -13.96
C TYR A 462 13.82 -4.75 -12.86
N ILE A 463 14.21 -3.49 -12.74
CA ILE A 463 15.12 -3.04 -11.68
C ILE A 463 14.34 -2.12 -10.75
N TRP A 464 14.21 -2.51 -9.48
CA TRP A 464 13.45 -1.77 -8.48
C TRP A 464 14.34 -1.40 -7.29
N ASP A 465 14.54 -0.10 -7.08
CA ASP A 465 15.33 0.43 -5.96
C ASP A 465 14.40 0.98 -4.88
N GLU A 466 14.22 0.22 -3.81
CA GLU A 466 13.33 0.48 -2.67
C GLU A 466 11.90 0.88 -3.11
N PRO A 467 11.22 0.05 -3.93
CA PRO A 467 9.93 0.39 -4.49
C PRO A 467 8.81 0.45 -3.45
N LEU A 468 8.95 -0.26 -2.32
CA LEU A 468 7.90 -0.39 -1.32
C LEU A 468 7.92 0.69 -0.24
N ASN A 469 8.92 1.58 -0.22
CA ASN A 469 8.96 2.68 0.71
C ASN A 469 7.72 3.56 0.53
N TYR A 470 7.04 3.89 1.64
CA TYR A 470 5.78 4.65 1.69
C TYR A 470 4.58 3.96 1.03
N ILE A 471 4.69 2.69 0.64
CA ILE A 471 3.58 1.90 0.09
C ILE A 471 2.89 1.15 1.24
N ASP A 472 1.57 1.26 1.31
CA ASP A 472 0.78 0.60 2.35
C ASP A 472 0.82 -0.93 2.24
N VAL A 473 0.57 -1.62 3.36
CA VAL A 473 0.65 -3.07 3.48
C VAL A 473 -0.21 -3.79 2.43
N PHE A 474 -1.41 -3.27 2.14
CA PHE A 474 -2.33 -3.89 1.18
C PHE A 474 -1.80 -3.80 -0.24
N SER A 475 -1.30 -2.62 -0.64
CA SER A 475 -0.66 -2.43 -1.95
C SER A 475 0.61 -3.29 -2.10
N ARG A 476 1.40 -3.46 -1.02
CA ARG A 476 2.57 -4.38 -1.02
C ARG A 476 2.14 -5.81 -1.29
N MET A 477 1.12 -6.31 -0.60
CA MET A 477 0.60 -7.67 -0.78
C MET A 477 0.04 -7.91 -2.20
N GLN A 478 -0.58 -6.88 -2.80
CA GLN A 478 -1.03 -6.95 -4.19
C GLN A 478 0.15 -7.09 -5.15
N LEU A 479 1.23 -6.31 -4.93
CA LEU A 479 2.46 -6.42 -5.73
C LEU A 479 3.13 -7.79 -5.57
N GLU A 480 3.18 -8.33 -4.34
CA GLU A 480 3.70 -9.69 -4.09
C GLU A 480 2.92 -10.73 -4.91
N LYS A 481 1.59 -10.70 -4.83
CA LYS A 481 0.72 -11.62 -5.59
C LYS A 481 0.98 -11.50 -7.09
N LEU A 482 1.11 -10.27 -7.61
CA LEU A 482 1.43 -10.00 -9.01
C LEU A 482 2.77 -10.62 -9.42
N LEU A 483 3.83 -10.34 -8.64
CA LEU A 483 5.18 -10.81 -8.94
C LEU A 483 5.28 -12.34 -8.88
N LEU A 484 4.58 -12.97 -7.93
CA LEU A 484 4.52 -14.43 -7.82
C LEU A 484 3.74 -15.07 -8.99
N SER A 485 2.68 -14.42 -9.47
CA SER A 485 1.87 -14.95 -10.58
C SER A 485 2.55 -14.81 -11.93
N HIS A 486 3.26 -13.70 -12.19
CA HIS A 486 3.88 -13.41 -13.49
C HIS A 486 5.35 -13.81 -13.57
N GLN A 487 6.01 -13.94 -12.43
CA GLN A 487 7.43 -14.34 -12.32
C GLN A 487 8.35 -13.57 -13.31
N PRO A 488 8.39 -12.23 -13.22
CA PRO A 488 9.28 -11.43 -14.07
C PRO A 488 10.73 -11.67 -13.69
N THR A 489 11.66 -11.45 -14.62
CA THR A 489 13.08 -11.32 -14.27
C THR A 489 13.29 -9.98 -13.62
N MET A 490 13.83 -9.96 -12.38
CA MET A 490 14.01 -8.71 -11.68
C MET A 490 15.26 -8.68 -10.79
N LEU A 491 15.77 -7.46 -10.62
CA LEU A 491 16.79 -7.08 -9.66
C LEU A 491 16.19 -6.04 -8.73
N PHE A 492 16.21 -6.27 -7.41
CA PHE A 492 15.57 -5.34 -6.50
C PHE A 492 16.33 -5.16 -5.18
N VAL A 493 16.18 -3.97 -4.62
CA VAL A 493 16.61 -3.63 -3.26
C VAL A 493 15.37 -3.47 -2.42
N GLU A 494 15.25 -4.24 -1.35
CA GLU A 494 14.19 -4.09 -0.38
C GLU A 494 14.64 -4.48 1.03
N HIS A 495 14.11 -3.73 2.01
CA HIS A 495 14.37 -3.95 3.42
C HIS A 495 13.28 -4.77 4.12
N ASP A 496 12.12 -4.98 3.47
CA ASP A 496 11.04 -5.85 3.94
C ASP A 496 11.49 -7.32 3.80
N VAL A 497 11.70 -7.98 4.95
CA VAL A 497 12.20 -9.36 5.02
C VAL A 497 11.21 -10.33 4.37
N ARG A 498 9.91 -10.20 4.67
CA ARG A 498 8.86 -11.08 4.11
C ARG A 498 8.76 -10.96 2.60
N PHE A 499 8.77 -9.72 2.09
CA PHE A 499 8.76 -9.50 0.65
C PHE A 499 9.96 -10.15 -0.01
N ARG A 500 11.16 -9.96 0.55
CA ARG A 500 12.39 -10.56 0.01
C ARG A 500 12.33 -12.08 0.02
N GLU A 501 11.94 -12.70 1.14
CA GLU A 501 11.86 -14.16 1.26
C GLU A 501 10.82 -14.79 0.34
N GLN A 502 9.70 -14.12 0.10
CA GLN A 502 8.66 -14.62 -0.77
C GLN A 502 8.99 -14.44 -2.26
N ILE A 503 9.62 -13.32 -2.62
CA ILE A 503 9.84 -12.97 -4.03
C ILE A 503 11.19 -13.43 -4.54
N ALA A 504 12.28 -13.31 -3.75
CA ALA A 504 13.62 -13.60 -4.23
C ALA A 504 13.83 -15.09 -4.54
N THR A 505 14.43 -15.37 -5.70
CA THR A 505 14.96 -16.68 -6.04
C THR A 505 16.45 -16.79 -5.72
N LYS A 506 17.15 -15.64 -5.71
CA LYS A 506 18.57 -15.50 -5.40
C LYS A 506 18.79 -14.23 -4.58
N THR A 507 19.80 -14.23 -3.71
CA THR A 507 20.22 -13.05 -2.94
C THR A 507 21.71 -12.80 -3.17
N ILE A 508 22.05 -11.55 -3.48
CA ILE A 508 23.44 -11.08 -3.55
C ILE A 508 23.71 -10.27 -2.27
N ALA A 509 24.56 -10.80 -1.41
CA ALA A 509 24.96 -10.13 -0.18
C ALA A 509 26.19 -9.24 -0.44
N PHE A 510 26.12 -7.99 0.00
CA PHE A 510 27.23 -7.06 -0.01
C PHE A 510 27.97 -7.20 1.31
N ALA A 511 29.25 -7.61 1.23
CA ALA A 511 30.14 -7.56 2.37
C ALA A 511 30.75 -6.14 2.50
N GLU A 512 31.03 -5.72 3.73
CA GLU A 512 31.77 -4.49 3.94
C GLU A 512 33.15 -4.60 3.29
N PRO A 513 33.68 -3.53 2.68
CA PRO A 513 35.02 -3.54 2.15
C PRO A 513 35.98 -3.83 3.30
N GLN A 514 36.78 -4.89 3.19
CA GLN A 514 37.88 -5.16 4.13
C GLN A 514 38.85 -3.98 4.02
N GLY A 515 38.98 -3.21 5.11
CA GLY A 515 39.75 -1.98 5.21
C GLY A 515 41.23 -2.11 4.92
#